data_44dbe818e95134178e2a3c2408413d8f
#
_entry.id   44dbe818e95134178e2a3c2408413d8f
#
_cell.length_a   1.000
_cell.length_b   1.000
_cell.length_c   1.000
_cell.angle_alpha   90.00
_cell.angle_beta   90.00
_cell.angle_gamma   90.00
#
_symmetry.space_group_name_H-M   'P 1'
#
loop_
_entity.id
_entity.type
_entity.pdbx_description
1 polymer ?
#
loop_
_entity_poly.entity_id
_entity_poly.type
_entity_poly.pdbx_seq_one_letter_code
_entity_poly.pdbx_strand_id
1 'polypeptide(L)'
;KNTYDGYFFGYGFDYLTAVKDLYRLTGAPGMLPKYALGNWWSRFHPYTQEEYLALMDRFAAENIPFSVAVIDMDWHIRDIPKELRDPEAHLLGAKEGWTGYTWNEKLFPDYKAFLKGLHDRNLHTSLNLHPAQGVRRHEAMYEEAALADGIDISEGKRVPFNVLSKSAMKNY
;
A
#
# COMPACT_ATOMS: atom_id res chain seq x y z
N LYS A 1 -13.94 20.20 17.34
CA LYS A 1 -15.27 19.97 16.78
C LYS A 1 -15.15 18.84 15.76
N ASN A 2 -15.88 17.76 15.97
CA ASN A 2 -16.01 16.72 14.95
C ASN A 2 -16.91 17.25 13.84
N THR A 3 -16.37 17.50 12.67
CA THR A 3 -17.10 17.84 11.46
C THR A 3 -17.17 16.61 10.56
N TYR A 4 -18.36 16.34 10.04
CA TYR A 4 -18.57 15.33 9.01
C TYR A 4 -18.84 16.06 7.71
N ASP A 5 -18.15 15.66 6.64
CA ASP A 5 -18.41 16.09 5.28
C ASP A 5 -18.74 14.86 4.44
N GLY A 6 -19.85 14.93 3.70
CA GLY A 6 -20.32 13.78 2.95
C GLY A 6 -21.32 14.15 1.87
N TYR A 7 -21.39 13.32 0.85
CA TYR A 7 -22.32 13.46 -0.26
C TYR A 7 -23.22 12.23 -0.32
N PHE A 8 -24.51 12.48 -0.45
CA PHE A 8 -25.51 11.43 -0.63
C PHE A 8 -25.99 11.42 -2.08
N PHE A 9 -25.93 10.26 -2.73
CA PHE A 9 -26.40 10.05 -4.10
C PHE A 9 -27.68 9.21 -4.11
N GLY A 10 -28.82 9.83 -4.47
CA GLY A 10 -30.12 9.18 -4.44
C GLY A 10 -30.78 9.18 -5.82
N TYR A 11 -30.36 8.31 -6.73
CA TYR A 11 -30.83 8.27 -8.12
C TYR A 11 -31.74 7.08 -8.47
N GLY A 12 -32.08 6.24 -7.51
CA GLY A 12 -32.81 5.00 -7.80
C GLY A 12 -32.09 4.15 -8.86
N PHE A 13 -32.73 3.93 -10.00
CA PHE A 13 -32.17 3.15 -11.12
C PHE A 13 -31.51 4.01 -12.20
N ASP A 14 -31.41 5.33 -12.04
CA ASP A 14 -30.71 6.20 -12.99
C ASP A 14 -29.20 6.19 -12.77
N TYR A 15 -28.56 5.07 -13.12
CA TYR A 15 -27.13 4.84 -12.92
C TYR A 15 -26.24 5.80 -13.72
N LEU A 16 -26.69 6.22 -14.94
CA LEU A 16 -25.91 7.12 -15.78
C LEU A 16 -25.77 8.50 -15.17
N THR A 17 -26.85 9.05 -14.62
CA THR A 17 -26.80 10.35 -13.94
C THR A 17 -25.97 10.25 -12.66
N ALA A 18 -26.11 9.17 -11.89
CA ALA A 18 -25.29 8.94 -10.70
C ALA A 18 -23.78 8.94 -11.02
N VAL A 19 -23.36 8.22 -12.04
CA VAL A 19 -21.95 8.18 -12.48
C VAL A 19 -21.47 9.53 -12.99
N LYS A 20 -22.28 10.24 -13.79
CA LYS A 20 -21.95 11.59 -14.27
C LYS A 20 -21.73 12.57 -13.11
N ASP A 21 -22.60 12.55 -12.12
CA ASP A 21 -22.50 13.45 -10.97
C ASP A 21 -21.32 13.08 -10.05
N LEU A 22 -21.02 11.78 -9.91
CA LEU A 22 -19.78 11.35 -9.26
C LEU A 22 -18.56 11.96 -9.97
N TYR A 23 -18.50 11.90 -11.29
CA TYR A 23 -17.37 12.48 -12.06
C TYR A 23 -17.32 14.01 -11.99
N ARG A 24 -18.46 14.69 -11.85
CA ARG A 24 -18.46 16.13 -11.58
C ARG A 24 -17.81 16.49 -10.25
N LEU A 25 -17.97 15.62 -9.26
CA LEU A 25 -17.41 15.79 -7.93
C LEU A 25 -15.93 15.39 -7.84
N THR A 26 -15.57 14.24 -8.42
CA THR A 26 -14.24 13.64 -8.29
C THR A 26 -13.29 13.98 -9.44
N GLY A 27 -13.82 14.54 -10.52
CA GLY A 27 -13.13 14.67 -11.80
C GLY A 27 -13.25 13.42 -12.67
N ALA A 28 -12.95 13.54 -13.95
CA ALA A 28 -12.98 12.43 -14.89
C ALA A 28 -11.84 11.43 -14.57
N PRO A 29 -12.10 10.12 -14.63
CA PRO A 29 -11.04 9.12 -14.45
C PRO A 29 -10.03 9.22 -15.61
N GLY A 30 -8.75 9.04 -15.30
CA GLY A 30 -7.71 8.89 -16.31
C GLY A 30 -7.88 7.60 -17.11
N MET A 31 -7.31 7.56 -18.31
CA MET A 31 -7.26 6.34 -19.11
C MET A 31 -6.31 5.34 -18.42
N LEU A 32 -6.82 4.17 -18.08
CA LEU A 32 -6.00 3.11 -17.49
C LEU A 32 -5.09 2.46 -18.55
N PRO A 33 -3.85 2.13 -18.21
CA PRO A 33 -3.00 1.33 -19.08
C PRO A 33 -3.58 -0.09 -19.23
N LYS A 34 -3.32 -0.70 -20.41
CA LYS A 34 -3.90 -2.01 -20.75
C LYS A 34 -3.62 -3.10 -19.72
N TYR A 35 -2.43 -3.12 -19.13
CA TYR A 35 -2.06 -4.13 -18.14
C TYR A 35 -2.94 -4.07 -16.87
N ALA A 36 -3.42 -2.89 -16.49
CA ALA A 36 -4.29 -2.73 -15.34
C ALA A 36 -5.67 -3.40 -15.51
N LEU A 37 -6.06 -3.69 -16.75
CA LEU A 37 -7.30 -4.40 -17.09
C LEU A 37 -7.09 -5.92 -17.25
N GLY A 38 -5.87 -6.42 -17.06
CA GLY A 38 -5.54 -7.84 -17.11
C GLY A 38 -5.75 -8.55 -15.78
N ASN A 39 -5.28 -9.79 -15.70
CA ASN A 39 -5.33 -10.58 -14.47
C ASN A 39 -4.26 -10.12 -13.49
N TRP A 40 -4.65 -10.03 -12.23
CA TRP A 40 -3.78 -9.70 -11.11
C TRP A 40 -3.66 -10.93 -10.21
N TRP A 41 -2.43 -11.36 -9.91
CA TRP A 41 -2.17 -12.37 -8.90
C TRP A 41 -1.94 -11.70 -7.55
N SER A 42 -2.68 -12.11 -6.53
CA SER A 42 -2.47 -11.68 -5.14
C SER A 42 -2.77 -12.83 -4.20
N ARG A 43 -1.93 -13.03 -3.18
CA ARG A 43 -2.16 -13.98 -2.11
C ARG A 43 -1.46 -13.52 -0.84
N PHE A 44 -2.19 -13.51 0.27
CA PHE A 44 -1.62 -13.33 1.60
C PHE A 44 -0.84 -14.59 2.01
N HIS A 45 0.46 -14.57 1.78
CA HIS A 45 1.38 -15.66 2.07
C HIS A 45 2.82 -15.12 2.11
N PRO A 46 3.65 -15.53 3.09
CA PRO A 46 5.03 -15.06 3.24
C PRO A 46 5.98 -15.74 2.25
N TYR A 47 5.86 -15.41 0.97
CA TYR A 47 6.79 -15.87 -0.07
C TYR A 47 8.18 -15.29 0.14
N THR A 48 9.22 -16.11 -0.10
CA THR A 48 10.54 -15.58 -0.43
C THR A 48 10.56 -15.06 -1.86
N GLN A 49 11.58 -14.25 -2.20
CA GLN A 49 11.74 -13.75 -3.56
C GLN A 49 11.87 -14.89 -4.59
N GLU A 50 12.57 -15.98 -4.24
CA GLU A 50 12.77 -17.16 -5.09
C GLU A 50 11.47 -17.93 -5.29
N GLU A 51 10.73 -18.18 -4.21
CA GLU A 51 9.44 -18.88 -4.27
C GLU A 51 8.42 -18.11 -5.11
N TYR A 52 8.41 -16.78 -5.00
CA TYR A 52 7.48 -15.95 -5.76
C TYR A 52 7.82 -15.96 -7.26
N LEU A 53 9.10 -15.83 -7.63
CA LEU A 53 9.53 -15.91 -9.03
C LEU A 53 9.25 -17.29 -9.62
N ALA A 54 9.52 -18.36 -8.88
CA ALA A 54 9.22 -19.73 -9.31
C ALA A 54 7.71 -19.97 -9.51
N LEU A 55 6.86 -19.35 -8.67
CA LEU A 55 5.41 -19.40 -8.84
C LEU A 55 4.98 -18.71 -10.14
N MET A 56 5.56 -17.55 -10.47
CA MET A 56 5.26 -16.86 -11.73
C MET A 56 5.70 -17.68 -12.95
N ASP A 57 6.85 -18.33 -12.87
CA ASP A 57 7.33 -19.25 -13.92
C ASP A 57 6.38 -20.45 -14.10
N ARG A 58 5.86 -21.00 -13.00
CA ARG A 58 4.89 -22.08 -13.04
C ARG A 58 3.58 -21.63 -13.70
N PHE A 59 3.05 -20.46 -13.37
CA PHE A 59 1.86 -19.95 -14.03
C PHE A 59 2.07 -19.80 -15.54
N ALA A 60 3.22 -19.28 -15.95
CA ALA A 60 3.56 -19.17 -17.36
C ALA A 60 3.62 -20.53 -18.06
N ALA A 61 4.25 -21.54 -17.44
CA ALA A 61 4.35 -22.90 -17.97
C ALA A 61 2.98 -23.60 -18.09
N GLU A 62 2.04 -23.29 -17.20
CA GLU A 62 0.67 -23.79 -17.23
C GLU A 62 -0.27 -22.93 -18.11
N ASN A 63 0.26 -21.95 -18.84
CA ASN A 63 -0.50 -21.02 -19.68
C ASN A 63 -1.57 -20.22 -18.91
N ILE A 64 -1.31 -19.87 -17.66
CA ILE A 64 -2.15 -19.00 -16.86
C ILE A 64 -1.61 -17.57 -16.95
N PRO A 65 -2.26 -16.67 -17.74
CA PRO A 65 -1.73 -15.34 -17.98
C PRO A 65 -2.02 -14.40 -16.82
N PHE A 66 -0.98 -13.68 -16.36
CA PHE A 66 -1.10 -12.54 -15.48
C PHE A 66 -0.43 -11.32 -16.09
N SER A 67 -0.92 -10.13 -15.75
CA SER A 67 -0.33 -8.85 -16.10
C SER A 67 0.28 -8.12 -14.90
N VAL A 68 -0.23 -8.41 -13.70
CA VAL A 68 0.24 -7.78 -12.47
C VAL A 68 0.50 -8.85 -11.40
N ALA A 69 1.69 -8.77 -10.81
CA ALA A 69 2.10 -9.54 -9.64
C ALA A 69 1.97 -8.64 -8.39
N VAL A 70 1.04 -8.97 -7.51
CA VAL A 70 0.84 -8.27 -6.24
C VAL A 70 1.60 -9.00 -5.14
N ILE A 71 2.49 -8.29 -4.45
CA ILE A 71 3.11 -8.80 -3.24
C ILE A 71 2.31 -8.25 -2.06
N ASP A 72 1.70 -9.18 -1.32
CA ASP A 72 0.88 -8.85 -0.15
C ASP A 72 1.77 -8.58 1.07
N MET A 73 1.19 -8.35 2.19
CA MET A 73 1.72 -7.87 3.48
C MET A 73 3.19 -8.20 3.80
N ASP A 74 3.66 -9.39 3.41
CA ASP A 74 4.95 -9.90 3.87
C ASP A 74 6.16 -9.34 3.09
N TRP A 75 5.92 -8.48 2.07
CA TRP A 75 7.00 -7.77 1.40
C TRP A 75 7.69 -6.77 2.33
N HIS A 76 6.98 -6.25 3.34
CA HIS A 76 7.50 -5.30 4.32
C HIS A 76 7.70 -5.94 5.70
N ILE A 77 8.39 -5.24 6.59
CA ILE A 77 8.65 -5.70 7.96
C ILE A 77 7.32 -5.81 8.72
N ARG A 78 7.06 -6.99 9.32
CA ARG A 78 5.87 -7.26 10.14
C ARG A 78 6.19 -7.62 11.59
N ASP A 79 7.33 -8.25 11.81
CA ASP A 79 7.80 -8.62 13.16
C ASP A 79 8.54 -7.44 13.78
N ILE A 80 7.82 -6.61 14.51
CA ILE A 80 8.36 -5.39 15.08
C ILE A 80 8.92 -5.68 16.48
N PRO A 81 10.23 -5.41 16.72
CA PRO A 81 10.82 -5.46 18.05
C PRO A 81 10.04 -4.61 19.05
N LYS A 82 9.90 -5.07 20.28
CA LYS A 82 9.07 -4.40 21.32
C LYS A 82 9.48 -2.94 21.54
N GLU A 83 10.78 -2.67 21.50
CA GLU A 83 11.38 -1.34 21.68
C GLU A 83 11.08 -0.35 20.54
N LEU A 84 10.69 -0.85 19.38
CA LEU A 84 10.32 -0.05 18.21
C LEU A 84 8.81 0.09 18.00
N ARG A 85 8.00 -0.54 18.87
CA ARG A 85 6.54 -0.45 18.77
C ARG A 85 6.05 0.92 19.18
N ASP A 86 5.01 1.38 18.49
CA ASP A 86 4.31 2.60 18.83
C ASP A 86 3.63 2.45 20.20
N PRO A 87 3.96 3.30 21.18
CA PRO A 87 3.38 3.21 22.52
C PRO A 87 1.85 3.39 22.54
N GLU A 88 1.29 4.05 21.54
CA GLU A 88 -0.14 4.32 21.43
C GLU A 88 -0.87 3.35 20.48
N ALA A 89 -0.18 2.38 19.87
CA ALA A 89 -0.79 1.47 18.89
C ALA A 89 -2.03 0.75 19.44
N HIS A 90 -2.01 0.34 20.70
CA HIS A 90 -3.14 -0.34 21.35
C HIS A 90 -4.37 0.55 21.51
N LEU A 91 -4.20 1.86 21.69
CA LEU A 91 -5.30 2.83 21.82
C LEU A 91 -6.03 3.05 20.49
N LEU A 92 -5.34 2.82 19.38
CA LEU A 92 -5.84 3.04 18.04
C LEU A 92 -6.43 1.78 17.40
N GLY A 93 -6.46 0.66 18.13
CA GLY A 93 -6.81 -0.64 17.57
C GLY A 93 -5.88 -1.07 16.43
N ALA A 94 -4.70 -0.46 16.37
CA ALA A 94 -3.77 -0.65 15.28
C ALA A 94 -3.02 -1.96 15.41
N LYS A 95 -2.86 -2.65 14.31
CA LYS A 95 -2.03 -3.85 14.22
C LYS A 95 -0.58 -3.44 13.95
N GLU A 96 0.30 -3.74 14.88
CA GLU A 96 1.73 -3.63 14.64
C GLU A 96 2.13 -4.41 13.38
N GLY A 97 3.07 -3.86 12.60
CA GLY A 97 3.50 -4.48 11.35
C GLY A 97 2.50 -4.40 10.18
N TRP A 98 1.47 -3.55 10.29
CA TRP A 98 0.52 -3.28 9.22
C TRP A 98 0.73 -1.90 8.59
N THR A 99 1.95 -1.51 8.32
CA THR A 99 2.32 -0.21 7.75
C THR A 99 2.77 -0.33 6.30
N GLY A 100 3.94 -0.92 6.05
CA GLY A 100 4.36 -1.30 4.72
C GLY A 100 5.15 -0.24 3.96
N TYR A 101 6.27 0.21 4.50
CA TYR A 101 7.17 1.14 3.81
C TYR A 101 8.60 0.63 3.70
N THR A 102 8.96 -0.43 4.43
CA THR A 102 10.34 -0.95 4.48
C THR A 102 10.37 -2.41 4.08
N TRP A 103 11.19 -2.74 3.08
CA TRP A 103 11.35 -4.11 2.60
C TRP A 103 11.77 -5.07 3.71
N ASN A 104 11.16 -6.25 3.71
CA ASN A 104 11.55 -7.36 4.57
C ASN A 104 12.73 -8.11 3.95
N GLU A 105 13.94 -7.71 4.31
CA GLU A 105 15.16 -8.30 3.76
C GLU A 105 15.35 -9.79 4.08
N LYS A 106 14.61 -10.34 5.04
CA LYS A 106 14.60 -11.80 5.31
C LYS A 106 13.95 -12.58 4.18
N LEU A 107 12.90 -12.03 3.57
CA LEU A 107 12.18 -12.65 2.46
C LEU A 107 12.65 -12.12 1.09
N PHE A 108 13.07 -10.87 1.03
CA PHE A 108 13.49 -10.17 -0.18
C PHE A 108 14.87 -9.52 0.02
N PRO A 109 15.94 -10.32 0.19
CA PRO A 109 17.30 -9.80 0.44
C PRO A 109 17.84 -8.95 -0.72
N ASP A 110 17.40 -9.21 -1.94
CA ASP A 110 17.69 -8.36 -3.12
C ASP A 110 16.38 -8.03 -3.84
N TYR A 111 15.59 -7.15 -3.20
CA TYR A 111 14.32 -6.72 -3.78
C TYR A 111 14.45 -6.05 -5.15
N LYS A 112 15.61 -5.44 -5.46
CA LYS A 112 15.86 -4.82 -6.77
C LYS A 112 15.98 -5.87 -7.87
N ALA A 113 16.77 -6.91 -7.62
CA ALA A 113 16.86 -8.05 -8.53
C ALA A 113 15.51 -8.79 -8.64
N PHE A 114 14.79 -8.93 -7.54
CA PHE A 114 13.44 -9.52 -7.53
C PHE A 114 12.46 -8.74 -8.41
N LEU A 115 12.37 -7.41 -8.25
CA LEU A 115 11.51 -6.55 -9.07
C LEU A 115 11.91 -6.61 -10.55
N LYS A 116 13.22 -6.58 -10.83
CA LYS A 116 13.70 -6.79 -12.20
C LYS A 116 13.27 -8.15 -12.75
N GLY A 117 13.36 -9.20 -11.94
CA GLY A 117 12.92 -10.56 -12.33
C GLY A 117 11.44 -10.63 -12.70
N LEU A 118 10.56 -9.89 -12.02
CA LEU A 118 9.15 -9.76 -12.40
C LEU A 118 8.98 -9.00 -13.72
N HIS A 119 9.68 -7.89 -13.89
CA HIS A 119 9.64 -7.10 -15.13
C HIS A 119 10.18 -7.89 -16.34
N ASP A 120 11.23 -8.68 -16.17
CA ASP A 120 11.78 -9.56 -17.22
C ASP A 120 10.74 -10.62 -17.67
N ARG A 121 9.76 -10.93 -16.84
CA ARG A 121 8.60 -11.81 -17.13
C ARG A 121 7.39 -11.05 -17.70
N ASN A 122 7.56 -9.77 -18.06
CA ASN A 122 6.48 -8.86 -18.49
C ASN A 122 5.37 -8.68 -17.45
N LEU A 123 5.67 -8.81 -16.18
CA LEU A 123 4.75 -8.55 -15.08
C LEU A 123 4.96 -7.15 -14.53
N HIS A 124 3.89 -6.40 -14.37
CA HIS A 124 3.88 -5.21 -13.53
C HIS A 124 3.78 -5.61 -12.06
N THR A 125 4.27 -4.77 -11.16
CA THR A 125 4.29 -5.07 -9.74
C THR A 125 3.42 -4.08 -8.97
N SER A 126 2.69 -4.58 -7.99
CA SER A 126 1.96 -3.79 -7.00
C SER A 126 2.27 -4.31 -5.61
N LEU A 127 2.40 -3.40 -4.66
CA LEU A 127 2.66 -3.71 -3.24
C LEU A 127 1.44 -3.33 -2.41
N ASN A 128 1.07 -4.20 -1.46
CA ASN A 128 0.00 -3.90 -0.52
C ASN A 128 0.50 -2.93 0.56
N LEU A 129 -0.23 -1.84 0.76
CA LEU A 129 0.06 -0.80 1.75
C LEU A 129 -1.13 -0.57 2.68
N HIS A 130 -0.84 -0.13 3.92
CA HIS A 130 -1.85 0.26 4.90
C HIS A 130 -1.61 1.70 5.40
N PRO A 131 -1.79 2.73 4.56
CA PRO A 131 -1.43 4.11 4.89
C PRO A 131 -2.14 4.64 6.14
N ALA A 132 -3.37 4.18 6.41
CA ALA A 132 -4.12 4.58 7.60
C ALA A 132 -3.39 4.27 8.92
N GLN A 133 -2.45 3.34 8.91
CA GLN A 133 -1.62 3.02 10.08
C GLN A 133 -0.47 4.03 10.28
N GLY A 134 -0.22 4.89 9.32
CA GLY A 134 0.86 5.89 9.33
C GLY A 134 2.24 5.28 9.16
N VAL A 135 3.25 6.15 9.13
CA VAL A 135 4.66 5.74 9.14
C VAL A 135 5.12 5.56 10.57
N ARG A 136 5.67 4.41 10.90
CA ARG A 136 6.02 4.05 12.28
C ARG A 136 7.53 3.98 12.48
N ARG A 137 7.93 3.97 13.74
CA ARG A 137 9.33 4.06 14.19
C ARG A 137 10.26 2.99 13.59
N HIS A 138 9.75 1.83 13.22
CA HIS A 138 10.55 0.77 12.60
C HIS A 138 10.77 0.95 11.09
N GLU A 139 10.06 1.88 10.47
CA GLU A 139 10.19 2.14 9.04
C GLU A 139 11.45 2.96 8.74
N ALA A 140 12.18 2.60 7.69
CA ALA A 140 13.42 3.27 7.32
C ALA A 140 13.25 4.77 7.05
N MET A 141 12.06 5.18 6.59
CA MET A 141 11.73 6.57 6.28
C MET A 141 11.11 7.35 7.45
N TYR A 142 11.03 6.77 8.66
CA TYR A 142 10.29 7.35 9.78
C TYR A 142 10.79 8.75 10.17
N GLU A 143 12.09 8.93 10.34
CA GLU A 143 12.67 10.21 10.76
C GLU A 143 12.44 11.30 9.70
N GLU A 144 12.62 10.97 8.42
CA GLU A 144 12.38 11.90 7.30
C GLU A 144 10.90 12.31 7.24
N ALA A 145 10.00 11.35 7.33
CA ALA A 145 8.56 11.61 7.32
C ALA A 145 8.11 12.46 8.53
N ALA A 146 8.64 12.17 9.72
CA ALA A 146 8.35 12.93 10.93
C ALA A 146 8.85 14.37 10.84
N LEU A 147 10.06 14.56 10.34
CA LEU A 147 10.64 15.89 10.12
C LEU A 147 9.81 16.71 9.14
N ALA A 148 9.40 16.09 8.01
CA ALA A 148 8.59 16.76 7.00
C ALA A 148 7.22 17.24 7.54
N ASP A 149 6.62 16.46 8.45
CA ASP A 149 5.34 16.80 9.08
C ASP A 149 5.47 17.58 10.41
N GLY A 150 6.71 17.91 10.83
CA GLY A 150 6.97 18.65 12.07
C GLY A 150 6.62 17.87 13.35
N ILE A 151 6.75 16.55 13.31
CA ILE A 151 6.44 15.66 14.44
C ILE A 151 7.71 15.39 15.24
N ASP A 152 7.60 15.49 16.57
CA ASP A 152 8.69 15.14 17.47
C ASP A 152 8.86 13.63 17.56
N ILE A 153 10.03 13.14 17.13
CA ILE A 153 10.37 11.71 17.15
C ILE A 153 10.75 11.18 18.53
N SER A 154 11.00 12.04 19.51
CA SER A 154 11.44 11.64 20.87
C SER A 154 10.41 10.74 21.58
N GLU A 155 9.12 10.94 21.29
CA GLU A 155 8.02 10.15 21.87
C GLU A 155 7.79 8.82 21.14
N GLY A 156 8.43 8.59 19.99
CA GLY A 156 8.28 7.35 19.20
C GLY A 156 6.91 7.15 18.59
N LYS A 157 6.10 8.21 18.52
CA LYS A 157 4.75 8.18 17.93
C LYS A 157 4.81 8.08 16.42
N ARG A 158 3.76 7.50 15.83
CA ARG A 158 3.62 7.39 14.37
C ARG A 158 3.47 8.75 13.70
N VAL A 159 3.90 8.85 12.46
CA VAL A 159 3.51 9.93 11.54
C VAL A 159 2.15 9.57 10.94
N PRO A 160 1.07 10.29 11.25
CA PRO A 160 -0.27 9.91 10.82
C PRO A 160 -0.48 10.21 9.33
N PHE A 161 -1.20 9.32 8.64
CA PHE A 161 -1.69 9.60 7.29
C PHE A 161 -2.90 10.56 7.37
N ASN A 162 -2.64 11.85 7.25
CA ASN A 162 -3.66 12.88 7.42
C ASN A 162 -4.15 13.43 6.06
N VAL A 163 -5.18 12.79 5.51
CA VAL A 163 -5.79 13.16 4.21
C VAL A 163 -6.44 14.55 4.19
N LEU A 164 -6.69 15.16 5.36
CA LEU A 164 -7.28 16.49 5.47
C LEU A 164 -6.23 17.62 5.49
N SER A 165 -4.96 17.27 5.61
CA SER A 165 -3.85 18.22 5.57
C SER A 165 -3.19 18.23 4.19
N LYS A 166 -3.23 19.39 3.51
CA LYS A 166 -2.54 19.55 2.22
C LYS A 166 -1.03 19.38 2.33
N SER A 167 -0.42 19.80 3.44
CA SER A 167 1.01 19.64 3.69
C SER A 167 1.35 18.15 3.90
N ALA A 168 0.63 17.46 4.77
CA ALA A 168 0.85 16.04 5.00
C ALA A 168 0.68 15.21 3.71
N MET A 169 -0.35 15.50 2.90
CA MET A 169 -0.55 14.82 1.61
C MET A 169 0.50 15.17 0.55
N LYS A 170 1.19 16.29 0.68
CA LYS A 170 2.32 16.63 -0.19
C LYS A 170 3.61 15.95 0.25
N ASN A 171 3.78 15.73 1.55
CA ASN A 171 4.96 15.09 2.13
C ASN A 171 4.88 13.54 2.00
N TYR A 172 3.67 12.98 1.94
CA TYR A 172 3.43 11.56 1.72
C TYR A 172 3.66 11.16 0.26
#